data_89a19b0e6b85b66e2626c48b92727046
#
_entry.id   89a19b0e6b85b66e2626c48b92727046
#
_cell.length_a   1.000
_cell.length_b   1.000
_cell.length_c   1.000
_cell.angle_alpha   90.00
_cell.angle_beta   90.00
_cell.angle_gamma   90.00
#
_symmetry.space_group_name_H-M   'P 1'
#
loop_
_entity.id
_entity.type
_entity.pdbx_description
1 polymer ?
#
loop_
_entity_poly.entity_id
_entity_poly.type
_entity_poly.pdbx_seq_one_letter_code
_entity_poly.pdbx_strand_id
1 'polypeptide(L)'
;LYNKGKDLKLIAVLSEGLLSIVSSKNYANLKSLDKEEIYIGGQGSSPDTISNYLFKKNKIKPSIKYRSSTEIAKLIMTNQITTAVLPEPQASMVLDKNKNLKRVFILKNEWKKANGQNSIPQVAIFASQSVINKNKNLINTLAKEYKNSLVWMNKSKNEAAKFGIEVFQVALSETAFENSIDNMNLVYIEGLVAKKSVDTYLNALKSIDTNAMSKIPGADFYKK
;
A
#
# COMPACT_ATOMS: atom_id res chain seq x y z
N LEU A 1 18.27 1.39 1.61
CA LEU A 1 19.31 1.72 0.61
C LEU A 1 19.89 3.11 0.83
N TYR A 2 19.06 4.17 0.93
CA TYR A 2 19.53 5.54 1.18
C TYR A 2 20.42 5.61 2.43
N ASN A 3 19.99 5.06 3.57
CA ASN A 3 20.75 5.01 4.82
C ASN A 3 22.05 4.17 4.74
N LYS A 4 22.21 3.39 3.68
CA LYS A 4 23.45 2.66 3.35
C LYS A 4 24.33 3.42 2.36
N GLY A 5 24.11 4.73 2.19
CA GLY A 5 24.93 5.59 1.32
C GLY A 5 24.66 5.43 -0.18
N LYS A 6 23.58 4.76 -0.59
CA LYS A 6 23.22 4.68 -2.01
C LYS A 6 22.63 6.02 -2.47
N ASP A 7 23.12 6.53 -3.59
CA ASP A 7 22.55 7.71 -4.26
C ASP A 7 21.14 7.34 -4.77
N LEU A 8 20.13 7.79 -4.05
CA LEU A 8 18.75 7.46 -4.31
C LEU A 8 17.87 8.70 -4.12
N LYS A 9 17.13 9.06 -5.16
CA LYS A 9 16.18 10.17 -5.16
C LYS A 9 14.77 9.64 -5.35
N LEU A 10 13.83 10.10 -4.53
CA LEU A 10 12.42 9.87 -4.74
C LEU A 10 11.92 10.73 -5.91
N ILE A 11 11.51 10.09 -6.99
CA ILE A 11 10.95 10.75 -8.17
C ILE A 11 9.48 11.08 -7.96
N ALA A 12 8.69 10.07 -7.60
CA ALA A 12 7.27 10.22 -7.34
C ALA A 12 6.72 9.11 -6.44
N VAL A 13 5.65 9.42 -5.73
CA VAL A 13 4.76 8.45 -5.08
C VAL A 13 3.68 8.05 -6.08
N LEU A 14 3.43 6.74 -6.20
CA LEU A 14 2.50 6.16 -7.18
C LEU A 14 1.24 5.54 -6.56
N SER A 15 1.22 5.31 -5.26
CA SER A 15 0.04 4.85 -4.53
C SER A 15 0.05 5.37 -3.09
N GLU A 16 -1.14 5.76 -2.63
CA GLU A 16 -1.37 6.36 -1.31
C GLU A 16 -2.24 5.48 -0.41
N GLY A 17 -1.90 4.21 -0.29
CA GLY A 17 -2.60 3.31 0.62
C GLY A 17 -3.50 2.31 -0.09
N LEU A 18 -2.97 1.11 -0.24
CA LEU A 18 -3.60 -0.02 -0.94
C LEU A 18 -3.92 -1.20 0.00
N LEU A 19 -3.86 -0.99 1.31
CA LEU A 19 -4.07 -2.04 2.30
C LEU A 19 -5.48 -1.99 2.90
N SER A 20 -6.07 -3.16 3.06
CA SER A 20 -7.34 -3.34 3.75
C SER A 20 -7.27 -4.47 4.77
N ILE A 21 -8.08 -4.38 5.82
CA ILE A 21 -8.40 -5.54 6.65
C ILE A 21 -9.67 -6.16 6.09
N VAL A 22 -9.56 -7.43 5.73
CA VAL A 22 -10.66 -8.26 5.25
C VAL A 22 -11.01 -9.28 6.32
N SER A 23 -12.31 -9.50 6.57
CA SER A 23 -12.75 -10.46 7.56
C SER A 23 -14.13 -11.05 7.24
N SER A 24 -14.38 -12.27 7.73
CA SER A 24 -15.72 -12.87 7.82
C SER A 24 -16.51 -12.40 9.05
N LYS A 25 -15.82 -11.76 10.02
CA LYS A 25 -16.45 -11.15 11.21
C LYS A 25 -16.80 -9.68 10.93
N ASN A 26 -17.76 -9.15 11.72
CA ASN A 26 -18.05 -7.71 11.74
C ASN A 26 -17.34 -7.06 12.93
N TYR A 27 -16.78 -5.87 12.71
CA TYR A 27 -16.11 -5.07 13.73
C TYR A 27 -16.67 -3.65 13.72
N ALA A 28 -17.02 -3.12 14.88
CA ALA A 28 -17.55 -1.76 15.00
C ALA A 28 -16.49 -0.69 14.73
N ASN A 29 -15.25 -0.93 15.12
CA ASN A 29 -14.12 -0.04 14.94
C ASN A 29 -12.80 -0.82 15.09
N LEU A 30 -11.66 -0.15 14.84
CA LEU A 30 -10.35 -0.79 14.89
C LEU A 30 -10.02 -1.37 16.27
N LYS A 31 -10.54 -0.79 17.37
CA LYS A 31 -10.32 -1.31 18.72
C LYS A 31 -10.94 -2.68 18.96
N SER A 32 -11.96 -3.03 18.19
CA SER A 32 -12.59 -4.36 18.27
C SER A 32 -11.66 -5.49 17.79
N LEU A 33 -10.50 -5.15 17.24
CA LEU A 33 -9.46 -6.12 16.86
C LEU A 33 -8.52 -6.49 18.04
N ASP A 34 -8.70 -5.90 19.22
CA ASP A 34 -7.87 -6.25 20.38
C ASP A 34 -7.98 -7.74 20.68
N LYS A 35 -6.84 -8.42 20.85
CA LYS A 35 -6.73 -9.87 21.06
C LYS A 35 -7.23 -10.77 19.92
N GLU A 36 -7.80 -10.22 18.85
CA GLU A 36 -8.17 -11.01 17.66
C GLU A 36 -6.93 -11.56 16.96
N GLU A 37 -7.05 -12.74 16.35
CA GLU A 37 -6.01 -13.28 15.50
C GLU A 37 -6.08 -12.64 14.13
N ILE A 38 -4.97 -12.06 13.67
CA ILE A 38 -4.88 -11.34 12.39
C ILE A 38 -3.67 -11.84 11.60
N TYR A 39 -3.90 -12.22 10.36
CA TYR A 39 -2.85 -12.63 9.43
C TYR A 39 -2.33 -11.44 8.63
N ILE A 40 -1.01 -11.27 8.59
CA ILE A 40 -0.34 -10.15 7.93
C ILE A 40 0.80 -10.68 7.05
N GLY A 41 0.98 -10.09 5.87
CA GLY A 41 2.04 -10.46 4.94
C GLY A 41 3.43 -10.06 5.45
N GLY A 42 4.28 -11.03 5.76
CA GLY A 42 5.71 -10.87 6.07
C GLY A 42 6.06 -9.91 7.21
N GLN A 43 6.74 -10.39 8.23
CA GLN A 43 7.24 -9.56 9.32
C GLN A 43 8.21 -8.48 8.80
N GLY A 44 8.11 -7.24 9.28
CA GLY A 44 8.91 -6.11 8.83
C GLY A 44 8.51 -5.53 7.46
N SER A 45 7.48 -6.09 6.82
CA SER A 45 6.93 -5.56 5.58
C SER A 45 6.10 -4.28 5.79
N SER A 46 5.75 -3.58 4.70
CA SER A 46 4.86 -2.42 4.76
C SER A 46 3.49 -2.74 5.38
N PRO A 47 2.79 -3.84 5.02
CA PRO A 47 1.56 -4.26 5.72
C PRO A 47 1.74 -4.41 7.22
N ASP A 48 2.81 -5.08 7.66
CA ASP A 48 3.09 -5.30 9.07
C ASP A 48 3.36 -3.98 9.80
N THR A 49 4.23 -3.15 9.27
CA THR A 49 4.63 -1.91 9.93
C THR A 49 3.48 -0.91 10.06
N ILE A 50 2.67 -0.77 8.99
CA ILE A 50 1.48 0.10 9.00
C ILE A 50 0.45 -0.41 10.01
N SER A 51 0.19 -1.72 10.02
CA SER A 51 -0.77 -2.33 10.94
C SER A 51 -0.33 -2.15 12.39
N ASN A 52 0.91 -2.48 12.71
CA ASN A 52 1.47 -2.31 14.06
C ASN A 52 1.44 -0.85 14.52
N TYR A 53 1.73 0.09 13.62
CA TYR A 53 1.61 1.52 13.94
C TYR A 53 0.18 1.89 14.32
N LEU A 54 -0.81 1.47 13.53
CA LEU A 54 -2.22 1.75 13.80
C LEU A 54 -2.72 1.04 15.07
N PHE A 55 -2.30 -0.20 15.31
CA PHE A 55 -2.63 -0.93 16.53
C PHE A 55 -2.06 -0.24 17.78
N LYS A 56 -0.79 0.19 17.72
CA LYS A 56 -0.15 0.95 18.80
C LYS A 56 -0.88 2.28 19.08
N LYS A 57 -1.26 3.02 18.02
CA LYS A 57 -2.04 4.27 18.14
C LYS A 57 -3.41 4.06 18.79
N ASN A 58 -4.05 2.93 18.52
CA ASN A 58 -5.33 2.57 19.10
C ASN A 58 -5.23 1.82 20.43
N LYS A 59 -4.01 1.59 20.94
CA LYS A 59 -3.72 0.88 22.20
C LYS A 59 -4.29 -0.55 22.23
N ILE A 60 -4.22 -1.26 21.10
CA ILE A 60 -4.64 -2.65 20.97
C ILE A 60 -3.47 -3.56 20.66
N LYS A 61 -3.61 -4.86 20.98
CA LYS A 61 -2.60 -5.91 20.80
C LYS A 61 -3.25 -7.16 20.19
N PRO A 62 -3.51 -7.17 18.87
CA PRO A 62 -3.95 -8.38 18.19
C PRO A 62 -2.89 -9.48 18.23
N SER A 63 -3.32 -10.75 18.11
CA SER A 63 -2.43 -11.88 17.90
C SER A 63 -2.03 -11.95 16.43
N ILE A 64 -0.83 -11.47 16.08
CA ILE A 64 -0.37 -11.41 14.70
C ILE A 64 0.25 -12.75 14.27
N LYS A 65 -0.19 -13.25 13.11
CA LYS A 65 0.37 -14.40 12.42
C LYS A 65 0.92 -13.98 11.06
N TYR A 66 2.14 -14.42 10.74
CA TYR A 66 2.79 -14.06 9.49
C TYR A 66 2.77 -15.20 8.48
N ARG A 67 2.41 -14.89 7.23
CA ARG A 67 2.49 -15.75 6.06
C ARG A 67 2.76 -14.88 4.83
N SER A 68 2.98 -15.48 3.67
CA SER A 68 2.99 -14.72 2.42
C SER A 68 1.58 -14.20 2.10
N SER A 69 1.47 -13.04 1.45
CA SER A 69 0.15 -12.49 1.08
C SER A 69 -0.65 -13.43 0.18
N THR A 70 0.02 -14.22 -0.66
CA THR A 70 -0.63 -15.23 -1.50
C THR A 70 -1.21 -16.39 -0.68
N GLU A 71 -0.48 -16.86 0.33
CA GLU A 71 -0.95 -17.90 1.24
C GLU A 71 -2.13 -17.40 2.09
N ILE A 72 -2.02 -16.18 2.63
CA ILE A 72 -3.11 -15.53 3.39
C ILE A 72 -4.38 -15.42 2.55
N ALA A 73 -4.25 -14.96 1.29
CA ALA A 73 -5.39 -14.87 0.37
C ALA A 73 -6.06 -16.23 0.15
N LYS A 74 -5.28 -17.31 0.00
CA LYS A 74 -5.81 -18.69 -0.13
C LYS A 74 -6.53 -19.12 1.14
N LEU A 75 -5.92 -18.95 2.31
CA LEU A 75 -6.48 -19.37 3.60
C LEU A 75 -7.79 -18.65 3.93
N ILE A 76 -7.87 -17.33 3.68
CA ILE A 76 -9.09 -16.57 3.97
C ILE A 76 -10.21 -16.87 2.97
N MET A 77 -9.89 -17.14 1.70
CA MET A 77 -10.88 -17.56 0.70
C MET A 77 -11.55 -18.89 1.08
N THR A 78 -10.80 -19.79 1.69
CA THR A 78 -11.27 -21.15 2.10
C THR A 78 -11.80 -21.19 3.55
N ASN A 79 -11.99 -20.03 4.20
CA ASN A 79 -12.46 -19.90 5.59
C ASN A 79 -11.58 -20.60 6.64
N GLN A 80 -10.29 -20.87 6.33
CA GLN A 80 -9.32 -21.42 7.29
C GLN A 80 -8.83 -20.37 8.28
N ILE A 81 -8.93 -19.09 7.91
CA ILE A 81 -8.68 -17.94 8.77
C ILE A 81 -9.82 -16.93 8.63
N THR A 82 -10.03 -16.10 9.65
CA THR A 82 -11.16 -15.17 9.70
C THR A 82 -10.80 -13.73 9.36
N THR A 83 -9.57 -13.29 9.65
CA THR A 83 -9.18 -11.87 9.53
C THR A 83 -7.77 -11.74 9.00
N ALA A 84 -7.60 -10.89 7.99
CA ALA A 84 -6.31 -10.67 7.35
C ALA A 84 -6.11 -9.23 6.87
N VAL A 85 -4.86 -8.79 6.84
CA VAL A 85 -4.43 -7.57 6.14
C VAL A 85 -3.94 -7.96 4.75
N LEU A 86 -4.60 -7.44 3.73
CA LEU A 86 -4.28 -7.72 2.34
C LEU A 86 -4.08 -6.42 1.53
N PRO A 87 -3.10 -6.40 0.61
CA PRO A 87 -2.99 -5.34 -0.38
C PRO A 87 -3.98 -5.53 -1.53
N GLU A 88 -4.27 -4.47 -2.27
CA GLU A 88 -4.87 -4.59 -3.60
C GLU A 88 -3.84 -5.13 -4.62
N PRO A 89 -4.27 -5.91 -5.60
CA PRO A 89 -5.65 -6.34 -5.91
C PRO A 89 -6.11 -7.59 -5.12
N GLN A 90 -5.30 -8.16 -4.23
CA GLN A 90 -5.61 -9.40 -3.51
C GLN A 90 -6.83 -9.27 -2.59
N ALA A 91 -7.02 -8.09 -1.96
CA ALA A 91 -8.21 -7.84 -1.15
C ALA A 91 -9.49 -7.93 -1.98
N SER A 92 -9.52 -7.30 -3.15
CA SER A 92 -10.67 -7.38 -4.06
C SER A 92 -10.90 -8.80 -4.59
N MET A 93 -9.81 -9.55 -4.86
CA MET A 93 -9.89 -10.95 -5.31
C MET A 93 -10.57 -11.84 -4.28
N VAL A 94 -10.15 -11.78 -3.02
CA VAL A 94 -10.74 -12.65 -1.99
C VAL A 94 -12.20 -12.29 -1.71
N LEU A 95 -12.57 -11.01 -1.80
CA LEU A 95 -13.94 -10.53 -1.65
C LEU A 95 -14.84 -10.96 -2.81
N ASP A 96 -14.29 -11.07 -4.02
CA ASP A 96 -15.01 -11.58 -5.17
C ASP A 96 -15.28 -13.10 -5.05
N LYS A 97 -14.29 -13.86 -4.63
CA LYS A 97 -14.36 -15.32 -4.53
C LYS A 97 -15.14 -15.82 -3.31
N ASN A 98 -15.16 -15.08 -2.22
CA ASN A 98 -15.85 -15.49 -0.98
C ASN A 98 -16.76 -14.36 -0.47
N LYS A 99 -18.06 -14.50 -0.71
CA LYS A 99 -19.09 -13.48 -0.38
C LYS A 99 -19.36 -13.33 1.13
N ASN A 100 -18.83 -14.24 1.97
CA ASN A 100 -18.88 -14.09 3.42
C ASN A 100 -17.85 -13.08 3.95
N LEU A 101 -16.84 -12.73 3.14
CA LEU A 101 -15.83 -11.77 3.49
C LEU A 101 -16.29 -10.34 3.26
N LYS A 102 -15.82 -9.44 4.11
CA LYS A 102 -16.06 -8.00 4.01
C LYS A 102 -14.75 -7.24 4.16
N ARG A 103 -14.63 -6.10 3.48
CA ARG A 103 -13.59 -5.12 3.73
C ARG A 103 -13.98 -4.32 4.98
N VAL A 104 -13.52 -4.76 6.14
CA VAL A 104 -13.92 -4.16 7.42
C VAL A 104 -13.20 -2.85 7.72
N PHE A 105 -11.94 -2.71 7.26
CA PHE A 105 -11.20 -1.46 7.37
C PHE A 105 -10.32 -1.21 6.15
N ILE A 106 -10.32 0.02 5.66
CA ILE A 106 -9.34 0.55 4.71
C ILE A 106 -8.27 1.26 5.54
N LEU A 107 -7.02 0.77 5.54
CA LEU A 107 -5.99 1.29 6.43
C LEU A 107 -5.63 2.76 6.17
N LYS A 108 -5.81 3.25 4.95
CA LYS A 108 -5.70 4.67 4.61
C LYS A 108 -6.65 5.54 5.45
N ASN A 109 -7.89 5.09 5.67
CA ASN A 109 -8.86 5.83 6.48
C ASN A 109 -8.47 5.85 7.96
N GLU A 110 -7.99 4.71 8.48
CA GLU A 110 -7.50 4.62 9.85
C GLU A 110 -6.22 5.43 10.05
N TRP A 111 -5.35 5.49 9.04
CA TRP A 111 -4.17 6.34 9.03
C TRP A 111 -4.54 7.83 9.09
N LYS A 112 -5.55 8.24 8.31
CA LYS A 112 -6.06 9.62 8.36
C LYS A 112 -6.56 10.00 9.75
N LYS A 113 -7.30 9.11 10.41
CA LYS A 113 -7.76 9.32 11.79
C LYS A 113 -6.59 9.49 12.77
N ALA A 114 -5.53 8.69 12.59
CA ALA A 114 -4.37 8.69 13.50
C ALA A 114 -3.40 9.87 13.27
N ASN A 115 -3.30 10.41 12.06
CA ASN A 115 -2.25 11.37 11.67
C ASN A 115 -2.78 12.67 11.06
N GLY A 116 -4.07 12.81 10.84
CA GLY A 116 -4.67 13.95 10.13
C GLY A 116 -4.31 14.04 8.63
N GLN A 117 -3.61 13.06 8.08
CA GLN A 117 -3.17 13.02 6.68
C GLN A 117 -3.79 11.84 5.96
N ASN A 118 -4.24 12.06 4.72
CA ASN A 118 -4.95 11.07 3.89
C ASN A 118 -4.01 10.30 2.94
N SER A 119 -2.72 10.14 3.31
CA SER A 119 -1.73 9.50 2.45
C SER A 119 -0.87 8.52 3.23
N ILE A 120 -0.78 7.30 2.70
CA ILE A 120 0.23 6.31 3.07
C ILE A 120 1.05 6.02 1.81
N PRO A 121 2.21 6.65 1.59
CA PRO A 121 3.03 6.45 0.40
C PRO A 121 3.61 5.04 0.39
N GLN A 122 2.97 4.11 -0.33
CA GLN A 122 3.33 2.69 -0.33
C GLN A 122 4.07 2.23 -1.58
N VAL A 123 3.84 2.89 -2.71
CA VAL A 123 4.53 2.59 -3.97
C VAL A 123 5.17 3.86 -4.47
N ALA A 124 6.43 3.77 -4.91
CA ALA A 124 7.17 4.94 -5.37
C ALA A 124 8.20 4.58 -6.43
N ILE A 125 8.56 5.56 -7.25
CA ILE A 125 9.66 5.49 -8.20
C ILE A 125 10.87 6.18 -7.62
N PHE A 126 12.02 5.53 -7.75
CA PHE A 126 13.32 6.05 -7.35
C PHE A 126 14.31 5.99 -8.52
N ALA A 127 15.23 6.93 -8.56
CA ALA A 127 16.36 6.89 -9.46
C ALA A 127 17.62 7.46 -8.78
N SER A 128 18.82 7.10 -9.27
CA SER A 128 20.05 7.78 -8.84
C SER A 128 20.13 9.18 -9.45
N GLN A 129 20.86 10.10 -8.81
CA GLN A 129 21.08 11.43 -9.36
C GLN A 129 21.77 11.36 -10.74
N SER A 130 22.65 10.39 -10.93
CA SER A 130 23.31 10.14 -12.22
C SER A 130 22.30 9.81 -13.33
N VAL A 131 21.33 8.93 -13.06
CA VAL A 131 20.27 8.59 -14.01
C VAL A 131 19.41 9.82 -14.33
N ILE A 132 19.05 10.59 -13.30
CA ILE A 132 18.24 11.81 -13.47
C ILE A 132 18.96 12.81 -14.38
N ASN A 133 20.26 13.05 -14.13
CA ASN A 133 21.05 14.03 -14.90
C ASN A 133 21.25 13.63 -16.36
N LYS A 134 21.55 12.33 -16.59
CA LYS A 134 21.81 11.80 -17.94
C LYS A 134 20.53 11.60 -18.77
N ASN A 135 19.38 11.42 -18.11
CA ASN A 135 18.15 10.99 -18.76
C ASN A 135 16.94 11.87 -18.38
N LYS A 136 17.09 13.19 -18.35
CA LYS A 136 15.99 14.12 -18.02
C LYS A 136 14.72 13.86 -18.84
N ASN A 137 14.89 13.66 -20.16
CA ASN A 137 13.79 13.40 -21.06
C ASN A 137 13.05 12.08 -20.71
N LEU A 138 13.80 11.03 -20.35
CA LEU A 138 13.21 9.77 -19.91
C LEU A 138 12.35 9.94 -18.67
N ILE A 139 12.84 10.64 -17.66
CA ILE A 139 12.09 10.90 -16.42
C ILE A 139 10.81 11.71 -16.70
N ASN A 140 10.91 12.74 -17.56
CA ASN A 140 9.76 13.55 -17.93
C ASN A 140 8.73 12.75 -18.75
N THR A 141 9.21 11.92 -19.70
CA THR A 141 8.35 11.04 -20.49
C THR A 141 7.64 10.02 -19.58
N LEU A 142 8.37 9.37 -18.67
CA LEU A 142 7.79 8.43 -17.70
C LEU A 142 6.69 9.11 -16.87
N ALA A 143 6.93 10.32 -16.37
CA ALA A 143 5.95 11.08 -15.61
C ALA A 143 4.70 11.38 -16.43
N LYS A 144 4.86 11.82 -17.67
CA LYS A 144 3.77 12.13 -18.60
C LYS A 144 2.94 10.90 -18.91
N GLU A 145 3.60 9.81 -19.31
CA GLU A 145 2.90 8.59 -19.73
C GLU A 145 2.22 7.89 -18.53
N TYR A 146 2.81 7.94 -17.34
CA TYR A 146 2.14 7.44 -16.15
C TYR A 146 0.87 8.26 -15.82
N LYS A 147 0.94 9.61 -15.90
CA LYS A 147 -0.23 10.47 -15.69
C LYS A 147 -1.31 10.21 -16.74
N ASN A 148 -0.93 10.01 -18.02
CA ASN A 148 -1.85 9.67 -19.10
C ASN A 148 -2.54 8.32 -18.82
N SER A 149 -1.77 7.32 -18.38
CA SER A 149 -2.28 5.99 -18.03
C SER A 149 -3.28 6.05 -16.85
N LEU A 150 -3.01 6.89 -15.84
CA LEU A 150 -3.96 7.12 -14.73
C LEU A 150 -5.28 7.73 -15.23
N VAL A 151 -5.21 8.71 -16.11
CA VAL A 151 -6.40 9.35 -16.69
C VAL A 151 -7.20 8.33 -17.50
N TRP A 152 -6.54 7.56 -18.38
CA TRP A 152 -7.17 6.51 -19.16
C TRP A 152 -7.82 5.45 -18.27
N MET A 153 -7.07 4.91 -17.32
CA MET A 153 -7.55 3.86 -16.41
C MET A 153 -8.80 4.31 -15.62
N ASN A 154 -8.82 5.55 -15.14
CA ASN A 154 -9.97 6.06 -14.39
C ASN A 154 -11.21 6.31 -15.27
N LYS A 155 -11.00 6.61 -16.56
CA LYS A 155 -12.09 6.81 -17.52
C LYS A 155 -12.64 5.50 -18.08
N SER A 156 -11.78 4.50 -18.25
CA SER A 156 -12.06 3.22 -18.93
C SER A 156 -11.70 2.03 -18.02
N LYS A 157 -12.25 1.99 -16.80
CA LYS A 157 -11.88 0.97 -15.79
C LYS A 157 -12.08 -0.47 -16.30
N ASN A 158 -13.15 -0.73 -17.03
CA ASN A 158 -13.41 -2.06 -17.60
C ASN A 158 -12.32 -2.46 -18.60
N GLU A 159 -11.94 -1.57 -19.52
CA GLU A 159 -10.86 -1.83 -20.48
C GLU A 159 -9.51 -1.99 -19.75
N ALA A 160 -9.26 -1.16 -18.74
CA ALA A 160 -8.05 -1.25 -17.93
C ALA A 160 -8.00 -2.58 -17.15
N ALA A 161 -9.14 -3.09 -16.67
CA ALA A 161 -9.22 -4.39 -16.01
C ALA A 161 -8.91 -5.53 -16.99
N LYS A 162 -9.51 -5.55 -18.18
CA LYS A 162 -9.21 -6.54 -19.24
C LYS A 162 -7.73 -6.54 -19.60
N PHE A 163 -7.20 -5.36 -19.91
CA PHE A 163 -5.79 -5.19 -20.24
C PHE A 163 -4.86 -5.65 -19.10
N GLY A 164 -5.18 -5.29 -17.85
CA GLY A 164 -4.38 -5.69 -16.69
C GLY A 164 -4.38 -7.20 -16.47
N ILE A 165 -5.51 -7.87 -16.65
CA ILE A 165 -5.61 -9.34 -16.55
C ILE A 165 -4.80 -10.01 -17.66
N GLU A 166 -4.94 -9.55 -18.92
CA GLU A 166 -4.24 -10.09 -20.06
C GLU A 166 -2.72 -9.94 -19.94
N VAL A 167 -2.24 -8.73 -19.62
CA VAL A 167 -0.81 -8.41 -19.56
C VAL A 167 -0.12 -9.05 -18.37
N PHE A 168 -0.75 -9.00 -17.19
CA PHE A 168 -0.14 -9.50 -15.95
C PHE A 168 -0.53 -10.94 -15.62
N GLN A 169 -1.42 -11.56 -16.41
CA GLN A 169 -1.90 -12.95 -16.23
C GLN A 169 -2.36 -13.23 -14.79
N VAL A 170 -3.05 -12.26 -14.18
CA VAL A 170 -3.53 -12.38 -12.80
C VAL A 170 -4.81 -13.20 -12.74
N ALA A 171 -4.92 -14.08 -11.76
CA ALA A 171 -6.10 -14.91 -11.53
C ALA A 171 -7.26 -14.14 -10.85
N LEU A 172 -7.67 -13.02 -11.49
CA LEU A 172 -8.76 -12.14 -11.05
C LEU A 172 -9.88 -12.14 -12.09
N SER A 173 -11.13 -11.98 -11.64
CA SER A 173 -12.21 -11.62 -12.56
C SER A 173 -12.07 -10.15 -12.98
N GLU A 174 -12.61 -9.79 -14.16
CA GLU A 174 -12.65 -8.39 -14.63
C GLU A 174 -13.29 -7.49 -13.56
N THR A 175 -14.42 -7.90 -13.00
CA THR A 175 -15.12 -7.18 -11.92
C THR A 175 -14.25 -6.98 -10.69
N ALA A 176 -13.51 -8.01 -10.25
CA ALA A 176 -12.63 -7.89 -9.09
C ALA A 176 -11.46 -6.95 -9.36
N PHE A 177 -10.90 -6.98 -10.58
CA PHE A 177 -9.83 -6.06 -10.97
C PHE A 177 -10.35 -4.63 -11.06
N GLU A 178 -11.49 -4.40 -11.69
CA GLU A 178 -12.13 -3.09 -11.79
C GLU A 178 -12.40 -2.49 -10.41
N ASN A 179 -12.98 -3.27 -9.50
CA ASN A 179 -13.20 -2.87 -8.11
C ASN A 179 -11.89 -2.58 -7.34
N SER A 180 -10.78 -3.21 -7.73
CA SER A 180 -9.47 -2.96 -7.10
C SER A 180 -8.87 -1.61 -7.48
N ILE A 181 -9.16 -1.08 -8.67
CA ILE A 181 -8.57 0.16 -9.20
C ILE A 181 -8.79 1.32 -8.22
N ASP A 182 -10.01 1.53 -7.74
CA ASP A 182 -10.30 2.60 -6.79
C ASP A 182 -9.59 2.43 -5.44
N ASN A 183 -9.44 1.18 -5.01
CA ASN A 183 -8.82 0.86 -3.73
C ASN A 183 -7.29 0.82 -3.79
N MET A 184 -6.68 0.76 -4.98
CA MET A 184 -5.23 0.90 -5.15
C MET A 184 -4.74 2.32 -4.85
N ASN A 185 -5.64 3.31 -4.86
CA ASN A 185 -5.32 4.72 -4.64
C ASN A 185 -4.12 5.17 -5.47
N LEU A 186 -4.13 4.85 -6.76
CA LEU A 186 -3.04 5.18 -7.69
C LEU A 186 -3.00 6.67 -7.95
N VAL A 187 -1.80 7.23 -7.86
CA VAL A 187 -1.53 8.66 -7.99
C VAL A 187 -0.19 8.89 -8.69
N TYR A 188 0.09 10.12 -9.08
CA TYR A 188 1.44 10.58 -9.38
C TYR A 188 1.70 11.87 -8.60
N ILE A 189 2.42 11.75 -7.51
CA ILE A 189 2.80 12.89 -6.67
C ILE A 189 4.32 13.03 -6.72
N GLU A 190 4.80 14.15 -7.25
CA GLU A 190 6.23 14.43 -7.39
C GLU A 190 6.94 14.37 -6.03
N GLY A 191 8.19 13.89 -6.03
CA GLY A 191 8.93 13.59 -4.81
C GLY A 191 8.93 14.74 -3.79
N LEU A 192 9.20 15.98 -4.24
CA LEU A 192 9.22 17.13 -3.34
C LEU A 192 7.83 17.48 -2.80
N VAL A 193 6.79 17.33 -3.62
CA VAL A 193 5.39 17.55 -3.20
C VAL A 193 4.96 16.50 -2.17
N ALA A 194 5.40 15.25 -2.35
CA ALA A 194 5.11 14.14 -1.45
C ALA A 194 5.90 14.21 -0.11
N LYS A 195 6.87 15.12 0.03
CA LYS A 195 7.81 15.14 1.17
C LYS A 195 7.11 15.05 2.52
N LYS A 196 6.06 15.84 2.75
CA LYS A 196 5.35 15.86 4.04
C LYS A 196 4.72 14.50 4.37
N SER A 197 4.06 13.85 3.41
CA SER A 197 3.43 12.54 3.62
C SER A 197 4.47 11.44 3.79
N VAL A 198 5.55 11.49 3.01
CA VAL A 198 6.67 10.56 3.10
C VAL A 198 7.39 10.68 4.45
N ASP A 199 7.69 11.89 4.90
CA ASP A 199 8.33 12.11 6.21
C ASP A 199 7.44 11.60 7.36
N THR A 200 6.12 11.83 7.29
CA THR A 200 5.17 11.31 8.28
C THR A 200 5.18 9.79 8.30
N TYR A 201 5.14 9.16 7.11
CA TYR A 201 5.21 7.71 6.97
C TYR A 201 6.52 7.14 7.53
N LEU A 202 7.67 7.70 7.14
CA LEU A 202 8.98 7.24 7.61
C LEU A 202 9.16 7.42 9.13
N ASN A 203 8.64 8.50 9.71
CA ASN A 203 8.62 8.68 11.16
C ASN A 203 7.74 7.63 11.86
N ALA A 204 6.60 7.27 11.28
CA ALA A 204 5.77 6.20 11.80
C ALA A 204 6.50 4.85 11.78
N LEU A 205 7.17 4.50 10.67
CA LEU A 205 8.01 3.32 10.57
C LEU A 205 9.09 3.31 11.66
N LYS A 206 9.82 4.41 11.81
CA LYS A 206 10.86 4.55 12.83
C LYS A 206 10.33 4.34 14.25
N SER A 207 9.09 4.75 14.53
CA SER A 207 8.47 4.59 15.85
C SER A 207 8.11 3.12 16.19
N ILE A 208 8.06 2.26 15.19
CA ILE A 208 7.79 0.82 15.33
C ILE A 208 9.10 0.03 15.37
N ASP A 209 10.03 0.34 14.46
CA ASP A 209 11.32 -0.32 14.39
C ASP A 209 12.43 0.71 14.08
N THR A 210 13.19 1.07 15.10
CA THR A 210 14.32 2.00 14.98
C THR A 210 15.48 1.41 14.19
N ASN A 211 15.62 0.07 14.16
CA ASN A 211 16.68 -0.60 13.40
C ASN A 211 16.38 -0.60 11.90
N ALA A 212 15.10 -0.77 11.52
CA ALA A 212 14.68 -0.68 10.13
C ALA A 212 14.83 0.73 9.55
N MET A 213 14.73 1.77 10.39
CA MET A 213 14.80 3.18 9.99
C MET A 213 15.69 3.99 10.93
N SER A 214 17.02 3.86 10.77
CA SER A 214 17.99 4.56 11.61
C SER A 214 17.94 6.10 11.44
N LYS A 215 17.73 6.58 10.21
CA LYS A 215 17.71 8.01 9.88
C LYS A 215 16.61 8.33 8.87
N ILE A 216 15.86 9.39 9.09
CA ILE A 216 14.92 9.95 8.11
C ILE A 216 15.76 10.67 7.03
N PRO A 217 15.49 10.43 5.73
CA PRO A 217 16.18 11.10 4.65
C PRO A 217 16.04 12.61 4.70
N GLY A 218 17.11 13.32 4.33
CA GLY A 218 17.12 14.77 4.21
C GLY A 218 16.42 15.29 2.93
N ALA A 219 16.47 16.61 2.72
CA ALA A 219 15.85 17.24 1.55
C ALA A 219 16.45 16.75 0.21
N ASP A 220 17.70 16.31 0.24
CA ASP A 220 18.42 15.77 -0.92
C ASP A 220 17.86 14.43 -1.43
N PHE A 221 17.08 13.73 -0.62
CA PHE A 221 16.38 12.50 -1.02
C PHE A 221 15.26 12.76 -2.03
N TYR A 222 14.68 13.94 -2.03
CA TYR A 222 13.54 14.28 -2.87
C TYR A 222 14.03 14.95 -4.17
N LYS A 223 13.60 14.39 -5.32
CA LYS A 223 13.86 15.04 -6.62
C LYS A 223 13.15 16.41 -6.63
N LYS A 224 13.92 17.42 -6.96
CA LYS A 224 13.43 18.77 -7.26
C LYS A 224 12.89 18.83 -8.68
#